data_d5971feba30497094463dd01ca6f61aa
#
_entry.id   d5971feba30497094463dd01ca6f61aa
#
_cell.length_a   1.000
_cell.length_b   1.000
_cell.length_c   1.000
_cell.angle_alpha   90.00
_cell.angle_beta   90.00
_cell.angle_gamma   90.00
#
_symmetry.space_group_name_H-M   'P 1'
#
loop_
_entity.id
_entity.type
_entity.pdbx_description
1 polymer ?
#
loop_
_entity_poly.entity_id
_entity_poly.type
_entity_poly.pdbx_seq_one_letter_code
_entity_poly.pdbx_strand_id
1 'polypeptide(L)'
;MNTVFYSWQSDRPGAVCRNFIERALQSAIDRLRADVEIDPSLRNDLELDKDTKNVPGSPAIFDTILSKIEAARVVVCDLSFVGRRDDGRPIPNPNVLIEYGYALKKPGALRILSVMNEAYGEASNQSLPFNLAHVRFPIRYSLDENAPDDRKKAGESC
;
A
#
# COMPACT_ATOMS: atom_id res chain seq x y z
N MET A 1 18.22 -2.77 8.19
CA MET A 1 16.79 -3.12 8.32
C MET A 1 16.12 -3.00 6.95
N ASN A 2 15.41 -4.03 6.52
CA ASN A 2 14.72 -4.06 5.24
C ASN A 2 13.22 -3.84 5.51
N THR A 3 12.74 -2.60 5.42
CA THR A 3 11.32 -2.30 5.68
C THR A 3 10.49 -2.25 4.41
N VAL A 4 9.28 -2.78 4.50
CA VAL A 4 8.19 -2.55 3.56
C VAL A 4 7.29 -1.50 4.19
N PHE A 5 7.29 -0.29 3.67
CA PHE A 5 6.41 0.77 4.17
C PHE A 5 5.05 0.67 3.48
N TYR A 6 3.97 0.66 4.26
CA TYR A 6 2.60 0.63 3.75
C TYR A 6 1.90 1.97 3.93
N SER A 7 1.69 2.66 2.81
CA SER A 7 0.89 3.87 2.70
C SER A 7 -0.59 3.50 2.48
N TRP A 8 -1.40 3.69 3.52
CA TRP A 8 -2.79 3.22 3.58
C TRP A 8 -3.79 4.38 3.72
N GLN A 9 -5.06 4.09 3.50
CA GLN A 9 -6.17 5.02 3.69
C GLN A 9 -7.25 4.39 4.58
N SER A 10 -8.03 5.24 5.25
CA SER A 10 -9.14 4.87 6.13
C SER A 10 -10.51 5.32 5.63
N ASP A 11 -10.58 5.87 4.41
CA ASP A 11 -11.84 6.36 3.83
C ASP A 11 -12.76 5.21 3.39
N ARG A 12 -12.16 4.05 3.10
CA ARG A 12 -12.91 2.81 2.82
C ARG A 12 -12.84 1.86 4.02
N PRO A 13 -13.85 0.97 4.17
CA PRO A 13 -13.88 0.03 5.30
C PRO A 13 -12.57 -0.75 5.44
N GLY A 14 -11.99 -0.75 6.64
CA GLY A 14 -10.71 -1.38 6.90
C GLY A 14 -10.70 -2.88 6.59
N ALA A 15 -11.81 -3.57 6.79
CA ALA A 15 -11.92 -5.01 6.54
C ALA A 15 -11.65 -5.39 5.07
N VAL A 16 -11.89 -4.51 4.12
CA VAL A 16 -11.76 -4.76 2.68
C VAL A 16 -10.64 -3.95 2.01
N CYS A 17 -10.03 -3.01 2.73
CA CYS A 17 -8.88 -2.24 2.25
C CYS A 17 -7.71 -2.34 3.23
N ARG A 18 -7.58 -1.43 4.17
CA ARG A 18 -6.43 -1.30 5.07
C ARG A 18 -6.00 -2.63 5.72
N ASN A 19 -6.90 -3.28 6.43
CA ASN A 19 -6.58 -4.50 7.19
C ASN A 19 -6.40 -5.72 6.27
N PHE A 20 -7.12 -5.77 5.15
CA PHE A 20 -6.98 -6.83 4.16
C PHE A 20 -5.60 -6.77 3.50
N ILE A 21 -5.21 -5.60 3.00
CA ILE A 21 -3.91 -5.39 2.37
C ILE A 21 -2.77 -5.63 3.38
N GLU A 22 -2.92 -5.15 4.61
CA GLU A 22 -1.94 -5.36 5.68
C GLU A 22 -1.69 -6.84 5.95
N ARG A 23 -2.76 -7.64 6.08
CA ARG A 23 -2.63 -9.09 6.27
C ARG A 23 -1.97 -9.78 5.08
N ALA A 24 -2.33 -9.39 3.86
CA ALA A 24 -1.71 -9.91 2.65
C ALA A 24 -0.21 -9.60 2.59
N LEU A 25 0.19 -8.37 2.95
CA LEU A 25 1.59 -7.97 3.03
C LEU A 25 2.34 -8.74 4.11
N GLN A 26 1.75 -8.89 5.29
CA GLN A 26 2.36 -9.66 6.39
C GLN A 26 2.55 -11.13 5.98
N SER A 27 1.55 -11.75 5.37
CA SER A 27 1.64 -13.12 4.84
C SER A 27 2.76 -13.26 3.79
N ALA A 28 2.86 -12.30 2.88
CA ALA A 28 3.94 -12.29 1.89
C ALA A 28 5.33 -12.15 2.52
N ILE A 29 5.48 -11.28 3.53
CA ILE A 29 6.72 -11.11 4.28
C ILE A 29 7.10 -12.40 5.01
N ASP A 30 6.14 -13.06 5.67
CA ASP A 30 6.38 -14.29 6.41
C ASP A 30 6.82 -15.43 5.48
N ARG A 31 6.25 -15.51 4.27
CA ARG A 31 6.70 -16.45 3.23
C ARG A 31 8.12 -16.16 2.76
N LEU A 32 8.43 -14.88 2.48
CA LEU A 32 9.79 -14.48 2.07
C LEU A 32 10.83 -14.79 3.15
N ARG A 33 10.47 -14.62 4.42
CA ARG A 33 11.33 -14.98 5.56
C ARG A 33 11.59 -16.50 5.67
N ALA A 34 10.60 -17.29 5.32
CA ALA A 34 10.69 -18.76 5.34
C ALA A 34 11.40 -19.34 4.11
N ASP A 35 11.54 -18.57 3.03
CA ASP A 35 12.13 -19.02 1.78
C ASP A 35 13.65 -19.14 1.88
N VAL A 36 14.16 -20.36 1.82
CA VAL A 36 15.59 -20.67 1.95
C VAL A 36 16.41 -20.27 0.73
N GLU A 37 15.78 -20.07 -0.42
CA GLU A 37 16.42 -19.62 -1.66
C GLU A 37 16.75 -18.11 -1.63
N ILE A 38 16.14 -17.36 -0.70
CA ILE A 38 16.40 -15.94 -0.54
C ILE A 38 17.59 -15.73 0.40
N ASP A 39 18.49 -14.82 0.02
CA ASP A 39 19.65 -14.44 0.84
C ASP A 39 19.24 -14.09 2.27
N PRO A 40 19.87 -14.70 3.30
CA PRO A 40 19.54 -14.43 4.70
C PRO A 40 19.62 -12.96 5.10
N SER A 41 20.52 -12.18 4.49
CA SER A 41 20.65 -10.74 4.76
C SER A 41 19.44 -9.93 4.29
N LEU A 42 18.67 -10.46 3.34
CA LEU A 42 17.44 -9.83 2.82
C LEU A 42 16.22 -10.28 3.60
N ARG A 43 16.11 -11.56 3.93
CA ARG A 43 14.92 -12.15 4.53
C ARG A 43 14.80 -11.94 6.04
N ASN A 44 15.92 -11.97 6.78
CA ASN A 44 15.88 -11.97 8.24
C ASN A 44 15.41 -10.64 8.84
N ASP A 45 15.67 -9.53 8.15
CA ASP A 45 15.36 -8.17 8.62
C ASP A 45 14.17 -7.53 7.90
N LEU A 46 13.37 -8.32 7.16
CA LEU A 46 12.23 -7.79 6.42
C LEU A 46 11.05 -7.56 7.37
N GLU A 47 10.59 -6.32 7.48
CA GLU A 47 9.51 -5.93 8.38
C GLU A 47 8.47 -5.04 7.67
N LEU A 48 7.20 -5.20 8.06
CA LEU A 48 6.13 -4.29 7.67
C LEU A 48 6.11 -3.09 8.60
N ASP A 49 6.25 -1.90 8.01
CA ASP A 49 6.15 -0.63 8.73
C ASP A 49 5.00 0.22 8.16
N LYS A 50 4.36 0.95 9.03
CA LYS A 50 3.27 1.87 8.68
C LYS A 50 3.11 2.92 9.77
N ASP A 51 2.60 4.09 9.40
CA ASP A 51 2.34 5.18 10.34
C ASP A 51 3.59 5.64 11.12
N THR A 52 3.30 6.22 12.29
CA THR A 52 4.30 6.69 13.25
C THR A 52 4.60 5.66 14.34
N LYS A 53 4.20 4.42 14.15
CA LYS A 53 4.44 3.34 15.12
C LYS A 53 5.94 3.20 15.43
N ASN A 54 6.25 3.03 16.70
CA ASN A 54 7.62 2.89 17.23
C ASN A 54 8.49 4.16 17.15
N VAL A 55 7.91 5.34 16.91
CA VAL A 55 8.66 6.60 16.99
C VAL A 55 8.41 7.23 18.36
N PRO A 56 9.44 7.38 19.21
CA PRO A 56 9.28 7.99 20.53
C PRO A 56 9.03 9.50 20.45
N GLY A 57 8.29 10.04 21.40
CA GLY A 57 7.99 11.47 21.49
C GLY A 57 6.75 11.89 20.70
N SER A 58 6.68 13.16 20.36
CA SER A 58 5.62 13.77 19.54
C SER A 58 6.22 14.43 18.30
N PRO A 59 6.77 13.64 17.38
CA PRO A 59 7.32 14.18 16.14
C PRO A 59 6.22 14.74 15.26
N ALA A 60 6.56 15.63 14.34
CA ALA A 60 5.68 15.95 13.24
C ALA A 60 5.36 14.67 12.46
N ILE A 61 4.10 14.25 12.48
CA ILE A 61 3.64 12.97 11.92
C ILE A 61 4.07 12.83 10.47
N PHE A 62 3.93 13.90 9.71
CA PHE A 62 4.26 13.91 8.29
C PHE A 62 5.76 13.71 8.04
N ASP A 63 6.63 14.42 8.76
CA ASP A 63 8.09 14.27 8.63
C ASP A 63 8.55 12.86 8.99
N THR A 64 7.92 12.25 9.97
CA THR A 64 8.17 10.85 10.34
C THR A 64 7.79 9.89 9.21
N ILE A 65 6.63 10.07 8.60
CA ILE A 65 6.18 9.27 7.46
C ILE A 65 7.16 9.40 6.29
N LEU A 66 7.55 10.62 5.95
CA LEU A 66 8.51 10.87 4.86
C LEU A 66 9.86 10.20 5.13
N SER A 67 10.37 10.27 6.36
CA SER A 67 11.61 9.61 6.75
C SER A 67 11.53 8.09 6.63
N LYS A 68 10.40 7.50 6.99
CA LYS A 68 10.16 6.06 6.85
C LYS A 68 10.06 5.63 5.38
N ILE A 69 9.39 6.42 4.54
CA ILE A 69 9.33 6.18 3.10
C ILE A 69 10.73 6.24 2.49
N GLU A 70 11.55 7.22 2.88
CA GLU A 70 12.92 7.38 2.37
C GLU A 70 13.82 6.19 2.74
N ALA A 71 13.66 5.65 3.94
CA ALA A 71 14.42 4.51 4.43
C ALA A 71 13.89 3.16 3.92
N ALA A 72 12.65 3.11 3.41
CA ALA A 72 12.00 1.88 3.01
C ALA A 72 12.68 1.23 1.80
N ARG A 73 12.77 -0.11 1.84
CA ARG A 73 13.21 -0.91 0.70
C ARG A 73 12.13 -1.01 -0.38
N VAL A 74 10.88 -1.11 0.06
CA VAL A 74 9.69 -1.13 -0.80
C VAL A 74 8.63 -0.25 -0.15
N VAL A 75 7.93 0.54 -0.96
CA VAL A 75 6.77 1.32 -0.56
C VAL A 75 5.54 0.74 -1.25
N VAL A 76 4.55 0.35 -0.47
CA VAL A 76 3.26 -0.14 -0.98
C VAL A 76 2.22 0.94 -0.78
N CYS A 77 1.53 1.35 -1.85
CA CYS A 77 0.53 2.41 -1.81
C CYS A 77 -0.86 1.86 -2.16
N ASP A 78 -1.84 2.09 -1.29
CA ASP A 78 -3.25 1.79 -1.55
C ASP A 78 -3.87 2.91 -2.41
N LEU A 79 -4.04 2.64 -3.69
CA LEU A 79 -4.65 3.55 -4.66
C LEU A 79 -6.14 3.32 -4.87
N SER A 80 -6.79 2.52 -4.01
CA SER A 80 -8.24 2.32 -4.06
C SER A 80 -8.98 3.66 -4.08
N PHE A 81 -9.97 3.79 -4.92
CA PHE A 81 -10.71 5.05 -5.04
C PHE A 81 -11.57 5.32 -3.81
N VAL A 82 -11.44 6.52 -3.27
CA VAL A 82 -12.11 6.96 -2.04
C VAL A 82 -13.23 7.96 -2.29
N GLY A 83 -13.28 8.54 -3.49
CA GLY A 83 -14.27 9.53 -3.88
C GLY A 83 -14.31 9.75 -5.38
N ARG A 84 -15.07 10.75 -5.79
CA ARG A 84 -15.20 11.18 -7.18
C ARG A 84 -15.20 12.71 -7.25
N ARG A 85 -14.68 13.22 -8.35
CA ARG A 85 -14.77 14.63 -8.73
C ARG A 85 -16.19 14.95 -9.24
N ASP A 86 -16.50 16.23 -9.39
CA ASP A 86 -17.78 16.69 -9.93
C ASP A 86 -18.04 16.17 -11.37
N ASP A 87 -16.99 15.95 -12.14
CA ASP A 87 -17.04 15.34 -13.48
C ASP A 87 -17.18 13.80 -13.45
N GLY A 88 -17.34 13.22 -12.26
CA GLY A 88 -17.50 11.78 -12.05
C GLY A 88 -16.20 10.98 -12.04
N ARG A 89 -15.04 11.61 -12.31
CA ARG A 89 -13.75 10.93 -12.30
C ARG A 89 -13.38 10.48 -10.88
N PRO A 90 -13.03 9.20 -10.69
CA PRO A 90 -12.65 8.71 -9.36
C PRO A 90 -11.30 9.27 -8.92
N ILE A 91 -11.11 9.35 -7.61
CA ILE A 91 -9.87 9.84 -6.98
C ILE A 91 -9.39 8.88 -5.89
N PRO A 92 -8.07 8.59 -5.84
CA PRO A 92 -7.43 7.97 -4.69
C PRO A 92 -7.37 8.93 -3.49
N ASN A 93 -7.00 8.41 -2.33
CA ASN A 93 -6.76 9.24 -1.14
C ASN A 93 -5.61 10.24 -1.39
N PRO A 94 -5.80 11.54 -1.11
CA PRO A 94 -4.79 12.57 -1.39
C PRO A 94 -3.51 12.39 -0.58
N ASN A 95 -3.57 11.91 0.67
CA ASN A 95 -2.37 11.68 1.46
C ASN A 95 -1.52 10.55 0.87
N VAL A 96 -2.15 9.46 0.44
CA VAL A 96 -1.45 8.37 -0.27
C VAL A 96 -0.81 8.87 -1.56
N LEU A 97 -1.46 9.79 -2.30
CA LEU A 97 -0.86 10.39 -3.51
C LEU A 97 0.36 11.26 -3.20
N ILE A 98 0.35 12.01 -2.10
CA ILE A 98 1.51 12.81 -1.65
C ILE A 98 2.67 11.88 -1.29
N GLU A 99 2.41 10.84 -0.52
CA GLU A 99 3.40 9.83 -0.12
C GLU A 99 3.95 9.07 -1.33
N TYR A 100 3.10 8.72 -2.28
CA TYR A 100 3.50 8.13 -3.57
C TYR A 100 4.45 9.04 -4.35
N GLY A 101 4.11 10.34 -4.47
CA GLY A 101 4.95 11.32 -5.16
C GLY A 101 6.33 11.48 -4.49
N TYR A 102 6.36 11.47 -3.17
CA TYR A 102 7.63 11.49 -2.42
C TYR A 102 8.44 10.21 -2.65
N ALA A 103 7.79 9.05 -2.64
CA ALA A 103 8.43 7.76 -2.91
C ALA A 103 9.04 7.69 -4.32
N LEU A 104 8.40 8.29 -5.33
CA LEU A 104 8.96 8.41 -6.68
C LEU A 104 10.30 9.14 -6.69
N LYS A 105 10.43 10.19 -5.88
CA LYS A 105 11.64 11.03 -5.82
C LYS A 105 12.76 10.40 -5.04
N LYS A 106 12.46 9.71 -3.93
CA LYS A 106 13.46 9.21 -2.97
C LYS A 106 13.84 7.75 -3.20
N PRO A 107 13.01 6.74 -2.83
CA PRO A 107 13.34 5.35 -3.13
C PRO A 107 13.35 5.05 -4.64
N GLY A 108 12.51 5.75 -5.40
CA GLY A 108 12.39 5.61 -6.85
C GLY A 108 11.34 4.60 -7.30
N ALA A 109 10.90 4.74 -8.55
CA ALA A 109 9.77 3.99 -9.11
C ALA A 109 9.90 2.46 -9.01
N LEU A 110 11.10 1.92 -9.07
CA LEU A 110 11.35 0.47 -8.98
C LEU A 110 11.08 -0.11 -7.59
N ARG A 111 10.93 0.73 -6.58
CA ARG A 111 10.65 0.34 -5.19
C ARG A 111 9.21 0.59 -4.78
N ILE A 112 8.34 0.99 -5.71
CA ILE A 112 6.93 1.27 -5.43
C ILE A 112 6.07 0.16 -5.99
N LEU A 113 5.20 -0.37 -5.14
CA LEU A 113 4.11 -1.27 -5.51
C LEU A 113 2.79 -0.56 -5.22
N SER A 114 1.92 -0.52 -6.19
CA SER A 114 0.56 -0.01 -6.02
C SER A 114 -0.41 -1.17 -5.88
N VAL A 115 -1.38 -1.03 -4.99
CA VAL A 115 -2.46 -1.99 -4.75
C VAL A 115 -3.79 -1.28 -4.87
N MET A 116 -4.82 -1.95 -5.36
CA MET A 116 -6.10 -1.33 -5.59
C MET A 116 -7.25 -2.32 -5.43
N ASN A 117 -8.24 -1.95 -4.63
CA ASN A 117 -9.51 -2.66 -4.52
C ASN A 117 -10.47 -2.15 -5.60
N GLU A 118 -10.67 -2.92 -6.66
CA GLU A 118 -11.51 -2.54 -7.79
C GLU A 118 -13.03 -2.60 -7.50
N ALA A 119 -13.44 -3.07 -6.32
CA ALA A 119 -14.83 -2.94 -5.88
C ALA A 119 -15.28 -1.47 -5.79
N TYR A 120 -14.34 -0.52 -5.67
CA TYR A 120 -14.59 0.92 -5.65
C TYR A 120 -14.30 1.63 -6.97
N GLY A 121 -13.94 0.90 -7.99
CA GLY A 121 -13.67 1.40 -9.34
C GLY A 121 -12.47 0.73 -9.97
N GLU A 122 -12.60 0.40 -11.24
CA GLU A 122 -11.58 -0.29 -12.02
C GLU A 122 -10.39 0.62 -12.34
N ALA A 123 -9.18 0.07 -12.27
CA ALA A 123 -7.97 0.74 -12.69
C ALA A 123 -7.91 0.80 -14.23
N SER A 124 -7.80 2.01 -14.77
CA SER A 124 -7.64 2.23 -16.21
C SER A 124 -6.85 3.51 -16.48
N ASN A 125 -6.43 3.71 -17.71
CA ASN A 125 -5.78 4.96 -18.14
C ASN A 125 -6.71 6.18 -18.02
N GLN A 126 -8.03 5.96 -17.95
CA GLN A 126 -9.02 7.01 -17.81
C GLN A 126 -9.39 7.30 -16.35
N SER A 127 -9.32 6.29 -15.48
CA SER A 127 -9.69 6.41 -14.07
C SER A 127 -8.53 6.86 -13.18
N LEU A 128 -7.32 6.36 -13.45
CA LEU A 128 -6.14 6.75 -12.69
C LEU A 128 -5.72 8.20 -12.98
N PRO A 129 -5.09 8.89 -12.00
CA PRO A 129 -4.43 10.16 -12.28
C PRO A 129 -3.46 10.04 -13.46
N PHE A 130 -3.38 11.08 -14.30
CA PHE A 130 -2.57 11.06 -15.53
C PHE A 130 -1.16 10.52 -15.32
N ASN A 131 -0.45 11.01 -14.31
CA ASN A 131 0.92 10.59 -14.03
C ASN A 131 1.04 9.12 -13.57
N LEU A 132 -0.02 8.52 -13.07
CA LEU A 132 -0.07 7.12 -12.65
C LEU A 132 -0.54 6.19 -13.77
N ALA A 133 -1.28 6.70 -14.75
CA ALA A 133 -1.77 5.93 -15.88
C ALA A 133 -0.64 5.40 -16.80
N HIS A 134 0.55 5.99 -16.73
CA HIS A 134 1.71 5.66 -17.56
C HIS A 134 2.79 4.85 -16.83
N VAL A 135 2.56 4.47 -15.59
CA VAL A 135 3.47 3.60 -14.81
C VAL A 135 2.89 2.18 -14.72
N ARG A 136 3.61 1.28 -14.08
CA ARG A 136 3.13 -0.08 -13.85
C ARG A 136 1.75 -0.06 -13.17
N PHE A 137 0.81 -0.78 -13.76
CA PHE A 137 -0.55 -0.90 -13.20
C PHE A 137 -0.52 -1.47 -11.78
N PRO A 138 -1.47 -1.05 -10.92
CA PRO A 138 -1.62 -1.59 -9.58
C PRO A 138 -1.86 -3.11 -9.57
N ILE A 139 -1.43 -3.77 -8.51
CA ILE A 139 -1.91 -5.10 -8.14
C ILE A 139 -3.37 -4.95 -7.74
N ARG A 140 -4.25 -5.71 -8.38
CA ARG A 140 -5.71 -5.54 -8.27
C ARG A 140 -6.35 -6.67 -7.53
N TYR A 141 -7.32 -6.35 -6.70
CA TYR A 141 -8.25 -7.30 -6.12
C TYR A 141 -9.65 -6.68 -6.08
N SER A 142 -10.68 -7.47 -5.89
CA SER A 142 -12.04 -6.99 -5.75
C SER A 142 -12.69 -7.63 -4.53
N LEU A 143 -12.93 -6.83 -3.52
CA LEU A 143 -13.53 -7.26 -2.26
C LEU A 143 -14.52 -6.22 -1.78
N ASP A 144 -15.80 -6.52 -1.91
CA ASP A 144 -16.90 -5.68 -1.46
C ASP A 144 -17.07 -5.78 0.07
N GLU A 145 -17.53 -4.72 0.71
CA GLU A 145 -17.79 -4.69 2.15
C GLU A 145 -18.87 -5.68 2.59
N ASN A 146 -19.77 -6.07 1.69
CA ASN A 146 -20.80 -7.07 1.91
C ASN A 146 -20.32 -8.51 1.60
N ALA A 147 -19.07 -8.68 1.18
CA ALA A 147 -18.51 -10.01 0.95
C ALA A 147 -18.50 -10.86 2.23
N PRO A 148 -18.64 -12.18 2.13
CA PRO A 148 -18.55 -13.09 3.28
C PRO A 148 -17.24 -12.94 4.05
N ASP A 149 -17.30 -13.16 5.36
CA ASP A 149 -16.15 -12.96 6.27
C ASP A 149 -14.94 -13.84 5.94
N ASP A 150 -15.16 -15.04 5.39
CA ASP A 150 -14.09 -15.92 4.92
C ASP A 150 -13.28 -15.29 3.78
N ARG A 151 -13.94 -14.60 2.85
CA ARG A 151 -13.23 -13.85 1.78
C ARG A 151 -12.46 -12.67 2.34
N LYS A 152 -12.99 -11.96 3.33
CA LYS A 152 -12.30 -10.85 3.98
C LYS A 152 -11.07 -11.31 4.76
N LYS A 153 -11.08 -12.55 5.25
CA LYS A 153 -9.96 -13.20 5.96
C LYS A 153 -8.96 -13.89 5.02
N ALA A 154 -9.34 -14.15 3.77
CA ALA A 154 -8.53 -14.90 2.80
C ALA A 154 -7.20 -14.21 2.40
N GLY A 155 -6.97 -12.96 2.81
CA GLY A 155 -5.66 -12.31 2.70
C GLY A 155 -4.52 -13.04 3.42
N GLU A 156 -4.86 -14.00 4.29
CA GLU A 156 -3.88 -14.86 4.99
C GLU A 156 -3.37 -16.03 4.13
N SER A 157 -4.02 -16.35 3.00
CA SER A 157 -3.74 -17.53 2.18
C SER A 157 -3.25 -17.23 0.74
N CYS A 158 -3.00 -15.97 0.38
CA CYS A 158 -2.44 -15.62 -0.95
C CYS A 158 -0.94 -15.43 -0.96
#